data_ea86a53a79749ec4431ba4e9e520b6ad
#
_entry.id   ea86a53a79749ec4431ba4e9e520b6ad
#
_cell.length_a   1.000
_cell.length_b   1.000
_cell.length_c   1.000
_cell.angle_alpha   90.00
_cell.angle_beta   90.00
_cell.angle_gamma   90.00
#
_symmetry.space_group_name_H-M   'P 1'
#
loop_
_entity.id
_entity.type
_entity.pdbx_description
1 polymer ?
#
loop_
_entity_poly.entity_id
_entity_poly.type
_entity_poly.pdbx_seq_one_letter_code
_entity_poly.pdbx_strand_id
1 'polypeptide(L)'
;RRPPRSTLFPYTTLFRSSEQEVAAEDVVVGDVFIVRPGSSVPVDGVVIEGNSAVDESALSGESLPVDKAEGDKVSAATINKSGYLKCRATRVGTDTTLSQIIEMVSDAAATKAPIAKIADKVSGIFVPAVLICSLITIIVWIIAGESTGFVLARGISVLVISCPCALGLATPVAVMVGNGVGAKQGILFKNAAALEMTGKTDVVVLDKTGTITNGTPEVVDVVPGNGYSETDLLTFAASLEQYSEHPIGKAIMEYVGQKGIKPQKIEDFQVLPGNGLRCRLSSEAASQNENGAGQDGSKKPD
;
A
#
# COMPACT_ATOMS: atom_id res chain seq x y z
N ARG A 1 -14.07 -22.23 -7.22
CA ARG A 1 -14.98 -21.57 -6.24
C ARG A 1 -14.87 -20.08 -6.49
N ARG A 2 -15.96 -19.42 -6.90
CA ARG A 2 -16.01 -17.95 -7.02
C ARG A 2 -15.77 -17.35 -5.63
N PRO A 3 -14.97 -16.25 -5.49
CA PRO A 3 -14.85 -15.55 -4.22
C PRO A 3 -16.21 -14.99 -3.79
N PRO A 4 -16.43 -14.79 -2.48
CA PRO A 4 -17.71 -14.26 -1.99
C PRO A 4 -17.92 -12.86 -2.59
N ARG A 5 -19.18 -12.59 -3.02
CA ARG A 5 -19.60 -11.27 -3.48
C ARG A 5 -19.28 -10.25 -2.39
N SER A 6 -18.30 -9.39 -2.64
CA SER A 6 -18.09 -8.22 -1.81
C SER A 6 -19.36 -7.37 -1.90
N THR A 7 -19.86 -6.93 -0.76
CA THR A 7 -20.94 -5.94 -0.66
C THR A 7 -20.41 -4.62 -1.22
N LEU A 8 -20.55 -4.45 -2.52
CA LEU A 8 -20.23 -3.23 -3.22
C LEU A 8 -21.28 -2.17 -2.86
N PHE A 9 -20.83 -1.02 -2.41
CA PHE A 9 -21.69 0.14 -2.19
C PHE A 9 -22.34 0.54 -3.52
N PRO A 10 -23.62 0.88 -3.53
CA PRO A 10 -24.30 1.32 -4.75
C PRO A 10 -23.71 2.66 -5.21
N TYR A 11 -23.34 2.74 -6.48
CA TYR A 11 -22.85 3.97 -7.12
C TYR A 11 -23.96 4.58 -7.97
N THR A 12 -23.95 5.91 -8.08
CA THR A 12 -24.98 6.65 -8.82
C THR A 12 -24.47 6.95 -10.22
N THR A 13 -25.14 6.45 -11.24
CA THR A 13 -24.87 6.78 -12.66
C THR A 13 -25.96 7.67 -13.24
N LEU A 14 -25.58 8.69 -14.00
CA LEU A 14 -26.51 9.60 -14.67
C LEU A 14 -26.90 9.06 -16.04
N PHE A 15 -28.16 8.64 -16.19
CA PHE A 15 -28.77 8.37 -17.50
C PHE A 15 -29.83 9.43 -17.79
N ARG A 16 -29.64 10.19 -18.86
CA ARG A 16 -30.60 11.12 -19.48
C ARG A 16 -31.64 11.70 -18.50
N SER A 17 -31.22 12.60 -17.61
CA SER A 17 -32.05 13.36 -16.65
C SER A 17 -32.53 12.66 -15.35
N SER A 18 -32.09 11.46 -15.02
CA SER A 18 -32.34 10.86 -13.71
C SER A 18 -31.08 10.15 -13.18
N GLU A 19 -30.76 10.34 -11.90
CA GLU A 19 -29.73 9.59 -11.20
C GLU A 19 -30.25 8.19 -10.88
N GLN A 20 -29.47 7.15 -11.19
CA GLN A 20 -29.79 5.75 -10.88
C GLN A 20 -28.60 5.10 -10.19
N GLU A 21 -28.87 4.34 -9.14
CA GLU A 21 -27.85 3.51 -8.49
C GLU A 21 -27.64 2.23 -9.29
N VAL A 22 -26.37 1.98 -9.67
CA VAL A 22 -25.96 0.77 -10.40
C VAL A 22 -24.75 0.14 -9.73
N ALA A 23 -24.53 -1.16 -9.93
CA ALA A 23 -23.32 -1.82 -9.47
C ALA A 23 -22.10 -1.33 -10.28
N ALA A 24 -20.92 -1.25 -9.66
CA ALA A 24 -19.69 -0.84 -10.35
C ALA A 24 -19.35 -1.76 -11.55
N GLU A 25 -19.79 -3.03 -11.50
CA GLU A 25 -19.60 -4.03 -12.55
C GLU A 25 -20.42 -3.73 -13.81
N ASP A 26 -21.51 -2.96 -13.67
CA ASP A 26 -22.42 -2.62 -14.76
C ASP A 26 -22.06 -1.30 -15.46
N VAL A 27 -21.07 -0.57 -14.92
CA VAL A 27 -20.59 0.70 -15.51
C VAL A 27 -19.78 0.40 -16.77
N VAL A 28 -20.10 1.11 -17.87
CA VAL A 28 -19.38 0.99 -19.14
C VAL A 28 -18.58 2.25 -19.47
N VAL A 29 -17.58 2.12 -20.34
CA VAL A 29 -16.76 3.26 -20.80
C VAL A 29 -17.64 4.32 -21.45
N GLY A 30 -17.48 5.56 -21.00
CA GLY A 30 -18.27 6.71 -21.44
C GLY A 30 -19.43 7.08 -20.51
N ASP A 31 -19.82 6.20 -19.59
CA ASP A 31 -20.82 6.51 -18.57
C ASP A 31 -20.38 7.67 -17.68
N VAL A 32 -21.34 8.41 -17.19
CA VAL A 32 -21.11 9.51 -16.25
C VAL A 32 -21.54 9.05 -14.86
N PHE A 33 -20.63 9.14 -13.88
CA PHE A 33 -20.90 8.77 -12.50
C PHE A 33 -20.55 9.91 -11.54
N ILE A 34 -21.18 9.92 -10.37
CA ILE A 34 -20.98 10.91 -9.31
C ILE A 34 -20.30 10.26 -8.13
N VAL A 35 -19.24 10.91 -7.63
CA VAL A 35 -18.54 10.49 -6.41
C VAL A 35 -18.77 11.53 -5.33
N ARG A 36 -19.53 11.15 -4.30
CA ARG A 36 -19.85 12.02 -3.16
C ARG A 36 -18.73 11.99 -2.12
N PRO A 37 -18.64 12.98 -1.23
CA PRO A 37 -17.68 12.95 -0.11
C PRO A 37 -17.79 11.65 0.70
N GLY A 38 -16.65 11.05 1.03
CA GLY A 38 -16.57 9.76 1.73
C GLY A 38 -16.74 8.54 0.85
N SER A 39 -17.14 8.69 -0.42
CA SER A 39 -17.33 7.56 -1.34
C SER A 39 -16.04 7.21 -2.08
N SER A 40 -15.87 5.92 -2.39
CA SER A 40 -14.80 5.44 -3.27
C SER A 40 -15.16 5.66 -4.73
N VAL A 41 -14.16 5.94 -5.56
CA VAL A 41 -14.28 6.02 -7.03
C VAL A 41 -14.49 4.61 -7.58
N PRO A 42 -15.58 4.33 -8.33
CA PRO A 42 -15.92 2.97 -8.76
C PRO A 42 -15.04 2.44 -9.88
N VAL A 43 -14.68 3.29 -10.84
CA VAL A 43 -13.94 2.94 -12.06
C VAL A 43 -13.00 4.10 -12.42
N ASP A 44 -12.00 3.87 -13.27
CA ASP A 44 -11.13 4.95 -13.73
C ASP A 44 -11.93 5.94 -14.60
N GLY A 45 -11.70 7.23 -14.38
CA GLY A 45 -12.43 8.28 -15.09
C GLY A 45 -11.67 9.59 -15.22
N VAL A 46 -12.36 10.56 -15.83
CA VAL A 46 -11.92 11.96 -15.92
C VAL A 46 -13.02 12.83 -15.34
N VAL A 47 -12.63 13.77 -14.49
CA VAL A 47 -13.55 14.76 -13.90
C VAL A 47 -14.10 15.66 -15.00
N ILE A 48 -15.43 15.78 -15.08
CA ILE A 48 -16.12 16.66 -16.04
C ILE A 48 -16.81 17.84 -15.34
N GLU A 49 -16.97 17.76 -14.01
CA GLU A 49 -17.58 18.82 -13.21
C GLU A 49 -17.25 18.60 -11.73
N GLY A 50 -16.99 19.69 -11.00
CA GLY A 50 -16.72 19.67 -9.57
C GLY A 50 -15.22 19.74 -9.22
N ASN A 51 -14.95 20.01 -7.94
CA ASN A 51 -13.61 20.06 -7.37
C ASN A 51 -13.60 19.32 -6.04
N SER A 52 -12.58 18.54 -5.79
CA SER A 52 -12.43 17.82 -4.52
C SER A 52 -11.00 17.40 -4.27
N ALA A 53 -10.70 17.10 -2.99
CA ALA A 53 -9.49 16.41 -2.58
C ALA A 53 -9.76 14.89 -2.56
N VAL A 54 -8.97 14.12 -3.28
CA VAL A 54 -9.09 12.66 -3.43
C VAL A 54 -7.88 11.98 -2.77
N ASP A 55 -8.17 11.05 -1.88
CA ASP A 55 -7.17 10.20 -1.25
C ASP A 55 -6.78 9.06 -2.21
N GLU A 56 -5.58 9.12 -2.73
CA GLU A 56 -5.00 8.14 -3.64
C GLU A 56 -3.99 7.22 -2.94
N SER A 57 -3.95 7.23 -1.60
CA SER A 57 -2.95 6.49 -0.81
C SER A 57 -2.94 4.98 -1.08
N ALA A 58 -4.08 4.39 -1.42
CA ALA A 58 -4.19 2.97 -1.79
C ALA A 58 -3.39 2.61 -3.06
N LEU A 59 -3.14 3.58 -3.95
CA LEU A 59 -2.41 3.38 -5.21
C LEU A 59 -1.00 3.97 -5.17
N SER A 60 -0.86 5.18 -4.61
CA SER A 60 0.40 5.94 -4.60
C SER A 60 1.22 5.75 -3.31
N GLY A 61 0.59 5.31 -2.21
CA GLY A 61 1.18 5.28 -0.88
C GLY A 61 1.27 6.65 -0.19
N GLU A 62 0.91 7.75 -0.87
CA GLU A 62 0.99 9.10 -0.32
C GLU A 62 -0.22 9.41 0.56
N SER A 63 0.02 9.84 1.81
CA SER A 63 -1.05 10.11 2.79
C SER A 63 -1.81 11.40 2.54
N LEU A 64 -1.23 12.31 1.73
CA LEU A 64 -1.86 13.60 1.44
C LEU A 64 -2.85 13.43 0.29
N PRO A 65 -4.11 13.86 0.47
CA PRO A 65 -5.09 13.90 -0.60
C PRO A 65 -4.63 14.81 -1.75
N VAL A 66 -4.97 14.44 -2.97
CA VAL A 66 -4.64 15.18 -4.18
C VAL A 66 -5.87 15.96 -4.64
N ASP A 67 -5.71 17.26 -4.85
CA ASP A 67 -6.78 18.09 -5.40
C ASP A 67 -7.09 17.69 -6.85
N LYS A 68 -8.37 17.51 -7.14
CA LYS A 68 -8.88 17.17 -8.47
C LYS A 68 -9.88 18.23 -8.95
N ALA A 69 -9.68 18.68 -10.16
CA ALA A 69 -10.51 19.64 -10.86
C ALA A 69 -10.97 19.08 -12.22
N GLU A 70 -11.78 19.83 -12.95
CA GLU A 70 -12.22 19.47 -14.29
C GLU A 70 -11.04 19.18 -15.22
N GLY A 71 -11.08 18.03 -15.90
CA GLY A 71 -10.01 17.50 -16.76
C GLY A 71 -9.04 16.53 -16.08
N ASP A 72 -9.03 16.48 -14.75
CA ASP A 72 -8.13 15.57 -14.02
C ASP A 72 -8.61 14.13 -14.03
N LYS A 73 -7.65 13.22 -13.95
CA LYS A 73 -7.92 11.78 -13.88
C LYS A 73 -8.20 11.35 -12.44
N VAL A 74 -9.16 10.45 -12.29
CA VAL A 74 -9.45 9.74 -11.05
C VAL A 74 -9.33 8.23 -11.28
N SER A 75 -8.82 7.52 -10.30
CA SER A 75 -8.59 6.07 -10.39
C SER A 75 -9.54 5.30 -9.48
N ALA A 76 -9.92 4.09 -9.90
CA ALA A 76 -10.72 3.18 -9.10
C ALA A 76 -10.11 2.94 -7.72
N ALA A 77 -10.95 2.74 -6.71
CA ALA A 77 -10.61 2.50 -5.31
C ALA A 77 -9.96 3.69 -4.56
N THR A 78 -9.82 4.87 -5.17
CA THR A 78 -9.47 6.10 -4.45
C THR A 78 -10.69 6.67 -3.73
N ILE A 79 -10.49 7.48 -2.68
CA ILE A 79 -11.59 7.95 -1.82
C ILE A 79 -11.74 9.47 -1.96
N ASN A 80 -12.93 9.91 -2.32
CA ASN A 80 -13.26 11.32 -2.35
C ASN A 80 -13.44 11.86 -0.92
N LYS A 81 -12.69 12.90 -0.51
CA LYS A 81 -12.68 13.40 0.88
C LYS A 81 -13.60 14.61 1.11
N SER A 82 -13.74 15.50 0.15
CA SER A 82 -14.41 16.81 0.40
C SER A 82 -15.58 17.08 -0.52
N GLY A 83 -15.38 17.72 -1.66
CA GLY A 83 -16.42 18.12 -2.61
C GLY A 83 -17.11 16.95 -3.31
N TYR A 84 -17.99 17.23 -4.26
CA TYR A 84 -18.49 16.21 -5.16
C TYR A 84 -17.72 16.26 -6.49
N LEU A 85 -17.59 15.09 -7.12
CA LEU A 85 -16.99 14.96 -8.44
C LEU A 85 -17.98 14.25 -9.36
N LYS A 86 -18.17 14.82 -10.55
CA LYS A 86 -18.87 14.19 -11.65
C LYS A 86 -17.83 13.77 -12.68
N CYS A 87 -17.74 12.49 -12.94
CA CYS A 87 -16.68 11.89 -13.74
C CYS A 87 -17.24 11.10 -14.91
N ARG A 88 -16.46 11.00 -15.99
CA ARG A 88 -16.75 10.13 -17.13
C ARG A 88 -15.84 8.92 -17.08
N ALA A 89 -16.40 7.71 -17.12
CA ALA A 89 -15.66 6.48 -17.11
C ALA A 89 -14.76 6.33 -18.35
N THR A 90 -13.47 6.01 -18.12
CA THR A 90 -12.48 5.81 -19.17
C THR A 90 -11.97 4.38 -19.24
N ARG A 91 -11.93 3.68 -18.11
CA ARG A 91 -11.57 2.26 -18.01
C ARG A 91 -12.46 1.59 -16.97
N VAL A 92 -12.89 0.36 -17.24
CA VAL A 92 -13.84 -0.37 -16.41
C VAL A 92 -13.41 -1.83 -16.22
N GLY A 93 -13.90 -2.48 -15.19
CA GLY A 93 -13.65 -3.90 -14.94
C GLY A 93 -12.17 -4.24 -14.81
N THR A 94 -11.69 -5.19 -15.60
CA THR A 94 -10.30 -5.66 -15.61
C THR A 94 -9.30 -4.64 -16.14
N ASP A 95 -9.76 -3.64 -16.90
CA ASP A 95 -8.90 -2.62 -17.50
C ASP A 95 -8.61 -1.44 -16.57
N THR A 96 -9.21 -1.40 -15.37
CA THR A 96 -8.92 -0.36 -14.37
C THR A 96 -7.48 -0.44 -13.89
N THR A 97 -6.91 0.71 -13.50
CA THR A 97 -5.55 0.81 -12.97
C THR A 97 -5.33 -0.14 -11.79
N LEU A 98 -6.30 -0.24 -10.88
CA LEU A 98 -6.23 -1.17 -9.74
C LEU A 98 -6.19 -2.63 -10.20
N SER A 99 -7.04 -3.04 -11.14
CA SER A 99 -7.08 -4.42 -11.65
C SER A 99 -5.77 -4.82 -12.31
N GLN A 100 -5.16 -3.93 -13.09
CA GLN A 100 -3.84 -4.16 -13.70
C GLN A 100 -2.73 -4.31 -12.65
N ILE A 101 -2.75 -3.52 -11.58
CA ILE A 101 -1.80 -3.67 -10.46
C ILE A 101 -1.98 -5.03 -9.78
N ILE A 102 -3.23 -5.44 -9.51
CA ILE A 102 -3.53 -6.75 -8.89
C ILE A 102 -3.01 -7.89 -9.78
N GLU A 103 -3.21 -7.83 -11.08
CA GLU A 103 -2.72 -8.82 -12.03
C GLU A 103 -1.19 -8.90 -12.02
N MET A 104 -0.49 -7.76 -12.12
CA MET A 104 0.98 -7.71 -12.05
C MET A 104 1.53 -8.30 -10.74
N VAL A 105 0.89 -8.01 -9.61
CA VAL A 105 1.30 -8.54 -8.30
C VAL A 105 1.05 -10.04 -8.23
N SER A 106 -0.08 -10.53 -8.76
CA SER A 106 -0.41 -11.95 -8.80
C SER A 106 0.59 -12.75 -9.64
N ASP A 107 0.94 -12.25 -10.83
CA ASP A 107 1.93 -12.87 -11.71
C ASP A 107 3.33 -12.91 -11.09
N ALA A 108 3.73 -11.82 -10.44
CA ALA A 108 4.98 -11.76 -9.70
C ALA A 108 5.03 -12.79 -8.55
N ALA A 109 3.91 -12.96 -7.84
CA ALA A 109 3.80 -13.91 -6.72
C ALA A 109 3.83 -15.38 -7.17
N ALA A 110 3.37 -15.69 -8.39
CA ALA A 110 3.34 -17.05 -8.93
C ALA A 110 4.72 -17.57 -9.38
N THR A 111 5.75 -16.73 -9.41
CA THR A 111 7.09 -17.09 -9.89
C THR A 111 7.81 -17.99 -8.90
N LYS A 112 8.19 -19.23 -9.34
CA LYS A 112 8.98 -20.17 -8.52
C LYS A 112 10.42 -19.69 -8.34
N ALA A 113 11.02 -20.00 -7.17
CA ALA A 113 12.43 -19.73 -6.92
C ALA A 113 13.33 -20.35 -8.00
N PRO A 114 14.36 -19.63 -8.50
CA PRO A 114 15.27 -20.11 -9.55
C PRO A 114 15.92 -21.44 -9.21
N ILE A 115 16.36 -21.64 -7.97
CA ILE A 115 17.00 -22.88 -7.51
C ILE A 115 16.05 -24.08 -7.57
N ALA A 116 14.77 -23.91 -7.29
CA ALA A 116 13.78 -24.97 -7.40
C ALA A 116 13.62 -25.45 -8.86
N LYS A 117 13.63 -24.53 -9.82
CA LYS A 117 13.59 -24.86 -11.26
C LYS A 117 14.82 -25.67 -11.71
N ILE A 118 15.99 -25.35 -11.16
CA ILE A 118 17.24 -26.10 -11.45
C ILE A 118 17.15 -27.51 -10.86
N ALA A 119 16.69 -27.64 -9.60
CA ALA A 119 16.52 -28.92 -8.95
C ALA A 119 15.54 -29.84 -9.73
N ASP A 120 14.40 -29.30 -10.16
CA ASP A 120 13.42 -30.01 -10.98
C ASP A 120 14.03 -30.47 -12.32
N LYS A 121 14.81 -29.63 -13.00
CA LYS A 121 15.46 -29.96 -14.26
C LYS A 121 16.53 -31.06 -14.11
N VAL A 122 17.35 -30.94 -13.06
CA VAL A 122 18.38 -31.96 -12.74
C VAL A 122 17.70 -33.28 -12.44
N SER A 123 16.67 -33.31 -11.59
CA SER A 123 15.92 -34.52 -11.24
C SER A 123 15.27 -35.17 -12.48
N GLY A 124 14.73 -34.36 -13.38
CA GLY A 124 14.10 -34.81 -14.64
C GLY A 124 15.05 -35.59 -15.58
N ILE A 125 16.37 -35.31 -15.53
CA ILE A 125 17.38 -36.01 -16.32
C ILE A 125 18.00 -37.15 -15.50
N PHE A 126 18.28 -36.87 -14.24
CA PHE A 126 19.01 -37.80 -13.35
C PHE A 126 18.24 -39.08 -13.04
N VAL A 127 16.94 -38.97 -12.74
CA VAL A 127 16.11 -40.14 -12.38
C VAL A 127 16.02 -41.15 -13.53
N PRO A 128 15.71 -40.79 -14.78
CA PRO A 128 15.77 -41.72 -15.91
C PRO A 128 17.14 -42.36 -16.13
N ALA A 129 18.23 -41.57 -15.98
CA ALA A 129 19.58 -42.10 -16.14
C ALA A 129 19.90 -43.19 -15.09
N VAL A 130 19.54 -42.95 -13.83
CA VAL A 130 19.72 -43.93 -12.75
C VAL A 130 18.89 -45.20 -12.95
N LEU A 131 17.65 -45.06 -13.43
CA LEU A 131 16.81 -46.21 -13.75
C LEU A 131 17.44 -47.07 -14.85
N ILE A 132 18.01 -46.45 -15.90
CA ILE A 132 18.72 -47.15 -16.98
C ILE A 132 19.98 -47.88 -16.40
N CYS A 133 20.78 -47.20 -15.58
CA CYS A 133 21.95 -47.81 -14.94
C CYS A 133 21.57 -49.02 -14.05
N SER A 134 20.48 -48.89 -13.26
CA SER A 134 19.97 -50.01 -12.44
C SER A 134 19.53 -51.19 -13.32
N LEU A 135 18.82 -50.93 -14.42
CA LEU A 135 18.39 -51.96 -15.36
C LEU A 135 19.59 -52.67 -16.00
N ILE A 136 20.58 -51.92 -16.44
CA ILE A 136 21.83 -52.48 -17.02
C ILE A 136 22.54 -53.34 -15.97
N THR A 137 22.62 -52.88 -14.70
CA THR A 137 23.22 -53.64 -13.61
C THR A 137 22.49 -54.95 -13.39
N ILE A 138 21.18 -54.97 -13.39
CA ILE A 138 20.35 -56.17 -13.26
C ILE A 138 20.65 -57.14 -14.42
N ILE A 139 20.66 -56.66 -15.68
CA ILE A 139 20.90 -57.50 -16.86
C ILE A 139 22.29 -58.10 -16.81
N VAL A 140 23.32 -57.35 -16.46
CA VAL A 140 24.72 -57.82 -16.39
C VAL A 140 24.86 -58.96 -15.37
N TRP A 141 24.28 -58.82 -14.19
CA TRP A 141 24.36 -59.83 -13.17
C TRP A 141 23.52 -61.08 -13.45
N ILE A 142 22.40 -60.94 -14.20
CA ILE A 142 21.66 -62.11 -14.72
C ILE A 142 22.51 -62.89 -15.68
N ILE A 143 23.22 -62.25 -16.65
CA ILE A 143 24.09 -62.87 -17.63
C ILE A 143 25.30 -63.56 -16.95
N ALA A 144 25.79 -62.95 -15.85
CA ALA A 144 26.87 -63.52 -15.06
C ALA A 144 26.47 -64.78 -14.28
N GLY A 145 25.16 -65.15 -14.25
CA GLY A 145 24.65 -66.38 -13.62
C GLY A 145 24.49 -66.28 -12.13
N GLU A 146 24.44 -65.10 -11.54
CA GLU A 146 24.28 -64.88 -10.12
C GLU A 146 22.81 -65.17 -9.64
N SER A 147 22.64 -65.40 -8.35
CA SER A 147 21.33 -65.67 -7.77
C SER A 147 20.38 -64.47 -7.89
N THR A 148 19.07 -64.74 -8.02
CA THR A 148 18.05 -63.70 -8.15
C THR A 148 18.08 -62.68 -6.99
N GLY A 149 18.35 -63.17 -5.75
CA GLY A 149 18.47 -62.28 -4.58
C GLY A 149 19.66 -61.31 -4.67
N PHE A 150 20.80 -61.78 -5.18
CA PHE A 150 21.98 -60.96 -5.39
C PHE A 150 21.75 -59.90 -6.50
N VAL A 151 21.18 -60.31 -7.62
CA VAL A 151 20.85 -59.45 -8.74
C VAL A 151 19.94 -58.29 -8.33
N LEU A 152 18.83 -58.62 -7.63
CA LEU A 152 17.88 -57.62 -7.12
C LEU A 152 18.54 -56.69 -6.12
N ALA A 153 19.34 -57.22 -5.18
CA ALA A 153 20.02 -56.39 -4.19
C ALA A 153 20.95 -55.37 -4.83
N ARG A 154 21.69 -55.73 -5.91
CA ARG A 154 22.57 -54.81 -6.64
C ARG A 154 21.80 -53.77 -7.43
N GLY A 155 20.74 -54.16 -8.12
CA GLY A 155 19.87 -53.19 -8.84
C GLY A 155 19.23 -52.20 -7.90
N ILE A 156 18.69 -52.65 -6.78
CA ILE A 156 18.09 -51.77 -5.75
C ILE A 156 19.16 -50.86 -5.12
N SER A 157 20.38 -51.39 -4.85
CA SER A 157 21.46 -50.58 -4.29
C SER A 157 21.83 -49.38 -5.18
N VAL A 158 21.84 -49.55 -6.51
CA VAL A 158 22.07 -48.45 -7.46
C VAL A 158 21.00 -47.38 -7.30
N LEU A 159 19.72 -47.75 -7.15
CA LEU A 159 18.61 -46.80 -6.98
C LEU A 159 18.71 -46.05 -5.66
N VAL A 160 19.00 -46.75 -4.56
CA VAL A 160 19.03 -46.15 -3.21
C VAL A 160 20.22 -45.20 -3.04
N ILE A 161 21.43 -45.62 -3.51
CA ILE A 161 22.64 -44.79 -3.38
C ILE A 161 22.54 -43.54 -4.26
N SER A 162 21.89 -43.64 -5.40
CA SER A 162 21.75 -42.54 -6.34
C SER A 162 20.61 -41.59 -6.02
N CYS A 163 19.91 -41.75 -4.88
CA CYS A 163 18.81 -40.87 -4.55
C CYS A 163 19.29 -39.42 -4.31
N PRO A 164 18.78 -38.38 -5.05
CA PRO A 164 19.11 -36.98 -4.79
C PRO A 164 18.28 -36.39 -3.63
N CYS A 165 17.93 -37.22 -2.64
CA CYS A 165 17.04 -36.86 -1.54
C CYS A 165 17.54 -35.65 -0.73
N ALA A 166 18.87 -35.54 -0.58
CA ALA A 166 19.49 -34.39 0.08
C ALA A 166 19.23 -33.06 -0.68
N LEU A 167 19.23 -33.11 -2.01
CA LEU A 167 18.96 -31.91 -2.83
C LEU A 167 17.48 -31.49 -2.71
N GLY A 168 16.56 -32.45 -2.68
CA GLY A 168 15.12 -32.19 -2.54
C GLY A 168 14.71 -31.61 -1.18
N LEU A 169 15.43 -31.93 -0.11
CA LEU A 169 15.16 -31.44 1.26
C LEU A 169 15.96 -30.18 1.62
N ALA A 170 17.18 -30.03 1.09
CA ALA A 170 18.08 -28.94 1.46
C ALA A 170 17.48 -27.55 1.15
N THR A 171 16.89 -27.39 -0.02
CA THR A 171 16.31 -26.11 -0.44
C THR A 171 15.11 -25.66 0.42
N PRO A 172 14.07 -26.50 0.66
CA PRO A 172 12.98 -26.12 1.56
C PRO A 172 13.46 -25.82 2.99
N VAL A 173 14.40 -26.59 3.51
CA VAL A 173 14.94 -26.35 4.86
C VAL A 173 15.72 -25.03 4.91
N ALA A 174 16.57 -24.76 3.93
CA ALA A 174 17.32 -23.49 3.86
C ALA A 174 16.38 -22.28 3.76
N VAL A 175 15.33 -22.37 2.95
CA VAL A 175 14.31 -21.31 2.83
C VAL A 175 13.56 -21.11 4.16
N MET A 176 13.18 -22.22 4.82
CA MET A 176 12.48 -22.15 6.11
C MET A 176 13.35 -21.51 7.19
N VAL A 177 14.61 -21.90 7.29
CA VAL A 177 15.57 -21.32 8.24
C VAL A 177 15.85 -19.87 7.90
N GLY A 178 16.08 -19.53 6.63
CA GLY A 178 16.30 -18.15 6.18
C GLY A 178 15.12 -17.23 6.46
N ASN A 179 13.89 -17.69 6.21
CA ASN A 179 12.68 -16.95 6.57
C ASN A 179 12.55 -16.78 8.10
N GLY A 180 12.89 -17.81 8.88
CA GLY A 180 12.86 -17.74 10.35
C GLY A 180 13.88 -16.74 10.91
N VAL A 181 15.07 -16.70 10.36
CA VAL A 181 16.11 -15.71 10.74
C VAL A 181 15.67 -14.30 10.33
N GLY A 182 15.17 -14.12 9.11
CA GLY A 182 14.64 -12.84 8.63
C GLY A 182 13.51 -12.33 9.51
N ALA A 183 12.53 -13.19 9.83
CA ALA A 183 11.39 -12.83 10.67
C ALA A 183 11.80 -12.35 12.07
N LYS A 184 12.83 -12.96 12.67
CA LYS A 184 13.39 -12.50 13.96
C LYS A 184 13.99 -11.09 13.89
N GLN A 185 14.42 -10.66 12.72
CA GLN A 185 14.93 -9.32 12.45
C GLN A 185 13.85 -8.35 11.91
N GLY A 186 12.58 -8.77 11.91
CA GLY A 186 11.49 -7.98 11.35
C GLY A 186 11.42 -8.00 9.82
N ILE A 187 12.19 -8.85 9.15
CA ILE A 187 12.22 -8.94 7.68
C ILE A 187 11.35 -10.12 7.23
N LEU A 188 10.32 -9.84 6.47
CA LEU A 188 9.42 -10.85 5.90
C LEU A 188 9.64 -10.96 4.39
N PHE A 189 10.07 -12.12 3.94
CA PHE A 189 10.24 -12.39 2.51
C PHE A 189 8.90 -12.80 1.88
N LYS A 190 8.53 -12.17 0.79
CA LYS A 190 7.28 -12.44 0.08
C LYS A 190 7.23 -13.87 -0.48
N ASN A 191 8.36 -14.41 -0.93
CA ASN A 191 8.49 -15.77 -1.44
C ASN A 191 9.96 -16.24 -1.39
N ALA A 192 10.17 -17.53 -1.67
CA ALA A 192 11.50 -18.13 -1.68
C ALA A 192 12.46 -17.53 -2.72
N ALA A 193 11.93 -17.03 -3.85
CA ALA A 193 12.74 -16.35 -4.87
C ALA A 193 13.30 -15.03 -4.36
N ALA A 194 12.49 -14.24 -3.61
CA ALA A 194 12.94 -13.01 -2.98
C ALA A 194 14.08 -13.26 -1.99
N LEU A 195 13.95 -14.30 -1.15
CA LEU A 195 15.01 -14.70 -0.22
C LEU A 195 16.32 -15.06 -0.96
N GLU A 196 16.24 -15.88 -2.01
CA GLU A 196 17.41 -16.28 -2.81
C GLU A 196 18.07 -15.08 -3.48
N MET A 197 17.28 -14.18 -4.06
CA MET A 197 17.78 -13.02 -4.80
C MET A 197 18.38 -11.94 -3.91
N THR A 198 17.95 -11.86 -2.64
CA THR A 198 18.44 -10.85 -1.69
C THR A 198 19.96 -10.90 -1.54
N GLY A 199 20.54 -12.11 -1.49
CA GLY A 199 22.00 -12.29 -1.40
C GLY A 199 22.79 -11.93 -2.67
N LYS A 200 22.10 -11.62 -3.79
CA LYS A 200 22.66 -11.28 -5.11
C LYS A 200 22.32 -9.86 -5.53
N THR A 201 21.82 -9.05 -4.58
CA THR A 201 21.36 -7.68 -4.88
C THR A 201 22.54 -6.75 -5.00
N ASP A 202 22.68 -6.09 -6.15
CA ASP A 202 23.69 -5.05 -6.42
C ASP A 202 23.10 -3.64 -6.27
N VAL A 203 21.78 -3.48 -6.45
CA VAL A 203 21.08 -2.19 -6.41
C VAL A 203 19.83 -2.33 -5.55
N VAL A 204 19.66 -1.40 -4.60
CA VAL A 204 18.48 -1.33 -3.74
C VAL A 204 17.70 -0.07 -4.10
N VAL A 205 16.43 -0.22 -4.45
CA VAL A 205 15.50 0.89 -4.69
C VAL A 205 14.50 0.91 -3.54
N LEU A 206 14.48 2.04 -2.81
CA LEU A 206 13.60 2.22 -1.66
C LEU A 206 12.45 3.15 -2.03
N ASP A 207 11.24 2.76 -1.67
CA ASP A 207 10.10 3.68 -1.71
C ASP A 207 10.27 4.75 -0.62
N LYS A 208 9.72 5.96 -0.86
CA LYS A 208 9.82 7.06 0.10
C LYS A 208 8.81 6.87 1.25
N THR A 209 7.54 6.71 0.89
CA THR A 209 6.43 6.82 1.83
C THR A 209 6.17 5.49 2.56
N GLY A 210 6.23 5.51 3.90
CA GLY A 210 6.06 4.29 4.71
C GLY A 210 7.27 3.34 4.71
N THR A 211 8.36 3.67 3.96
CA THR A 211 9.63 2.92 3.94
C THR A 211 10.78 3.76 4.48
N ILE A 212 11.07 4.91 3.87
CA ILE A 212 12.07 5.88 4.39
C ILE A 212 11.42 6.81 5.41
N THR A 213 10.16 7.16 5.21
CA THR A 213 9.35 7.98 6.11
C THR A 213 8.31 7.14 6.84
N ASN A 214 7.76 7.67 7.93
CA ASN A 214 6.71 7.00 8.71
C ASN A 214 5.34 6.95 7.99
N GLY A 215 5.19 7.66 6.86
CA GLY A 215 3.95 7.76 6.10
C GLY A 215 2.88 8.66 6.74
N THR A 216 3.17 9.26 7.90
CA THR A 216 2.29 10.20 8.59
C THR A 216 3.02 11.54 8.76
N PRO A 217 2.36 12.68 8.44
CA PRO A 217 2.90 14.01 8.75
C PRO A 217 3.07 14.20 10.26
N GLU A 218 4.16 14.85 10.66
CA GLU A 218 4.43 15.24 12.05
C GLU A 218 4.96 16.68 12.07
N VAL A 219 4.63 17.43 13.12
CA VAL A 219 5.19 18.78 13.33
C VAL A 219 6.59 18.62 13.91
N VAL A 220 7.60 19.02 13.14
CA VAL A 220 9.03 18.92 13.52
C VAL A 220 9.58 20.23 14.07
N ASP A 221 9.02 21.38 13.68
CA ASP A 221 9.45 22.70 14.12
C ASP A 221 8.30 23.70 14.07
N VAL A 222 8.35 24.73 14.92
CA VAL A 222 7.36 25.81 15.01
C VAL A 222 8.09 27.14 14.97
N VAL A 223 7.92 27.89 13.88
CA VAL A 223 8.58 29.17 13.67
C VAL A 223 7.55 30.30 13.66
N PRO A 224 7.34 31.01 14.79
CA PRO A 224 6.38 32.10 14.84
C PRO A 224 6.90 33.32 14.04
N GLY A 225 5.97 34.03 13.41
CA GLY A 225 6.27 35.30 12.76
C GLY A 225 6.53 36.44 13.75
N ASN A 226 7.03 37.57 13.26
CA ASN A 226 7.31 38.74 14.08
C ASN A 226 6.07 39.22 14.86
N GLY A 227 6.22 39.32 16.18
CA GLY A 227 5.14 39.81 17.08
C GLY A 227 4.22 38.73 17.65
N TYR A 228 4.45 37.46 17.32
CA TYR A 228 3.68 36.34 17.87
C TYR A 228 4.59 35.37 18.64
N SER A 229 4.06 34.81 19.72
CA SER A 229 4.73 33.71 20.44
C SER A 229 4.44 32.36 19.77
N GLU A 230 5.25 31.34 20.11
CA GLU A 230 4.99 29.95 19.70
C GLU A 230 3.57 29.50 20.16
N THR A 231 3.19 29.88 21.39
CA THR A 231 1.86 29.54 21.95
C THR A 231 0.74 30.18 21.17
N ASP A 232 0.89 31.44 20.75
CA ASP A 232 -0.12 32.14 19.94
C ASP A 232 -0.30 31.44 18.58
N LEU A 233 0.81 31.13 17.89
CA LEU A 233 0.78 30.44 16.61
C LEU A 233 0.09 29.08 16.72
N LEU A 234 0.48 28.29 17.73
CA LEU A 234 -0.11 26.97 17.96
C LEU A 234 -1.59 27.05 18.34
N THR A 235 -1.98 28.06 19.13
CA THR A 235 -3.38 28.30 19.49
C THR A 235 -4.24 28.64 18.27
N PHE A 236 -3.74 29.53 17.40
CA PHE A 236 -4.44 29.89 16.16
C PHE A 236 -4.53 28.69 15.19
N ALA A 237 -3.41 27.97 15.00
CA ALA A 237 -3.38 26.79 14.14
C ALA A 237 -4.35 25.71 14.65
N ALA A 238 -4.34 25.40 15.94
CA ALA A 238 -5.27 24.46 16.53
C ALA A 238 -6.74 24.90 16.39
N SER A 239 -7.01 26.21 16.57
CA SER A 239 -8.38 26.74 16.44
C SER A 239 -8.90 26.61 15.02
N LEU A 240 -8.03 26.74 14.02
CA LEU A 240 -8.37 26.58 12.61
C LEU A 240 -8.53 25.10 12.22
N GLU A 241 -7.62 24.24 12.68
CA GLU A 241 -7.54 22.84 12.27
C GLU A 241 -8.44 21.89 13.08
N GLN A 242 -9.07 22.34 14.18
CA GLN A 242 -9.89 21.48 15.05
C GLN A 242 -11.08 20.79 14.34
N TYR A 243 -11.52 21.31 13.20
CA TYR A 243 -12.58 20.74 12.37
C TYR A 243 -12.06 20.18 11.05
N SER A 244 -10.74 20.15 10.85
CA SER A 244 -10.10 19.66 9.66
C SER A 244 -9.96 18.13 9.70
N GLU A 245 -10.32 17.46 8.61
CA GLU A 245 -10.04 16.04 8.44
C GLU A 245 -8.72 15.78 7.69
N HIS A 246 -8.04 16.86 7.28
CA HIS A 246 -6.80 16.78 6.53
C HIS A 246 -5.67 16.17 7.38
N PRO A 247 -4.79 15.29 6.82
CA PRO A 247 -3.69 14.67 7.58
C PRO A 247 -2.76 15.67 8.26
N ILE A 248 -2.48 16.81 7.63
CA ILE A 248 -1.69 17.90 8.21
C ILE A 248 -2.40 18.51 9.43
N GLY A 249 -3.71 18.75 9.33
CA GLY A 249 -4.51 19.24 10.45
C GLY A 249 -4.48 18.28 11.64
N LYS A 250 -4.58 16.98 11.40
CA LYS A 250 -4.45 15.96 12.46
C LYS A 250 -3.08 16.01 13.13
N ALA A 251 -1.99 16.14 12.35
CA ALA A 251 -0.64 16.26 12.88
C ALA A 251 -0.47 17.50 13.78
N ILE A 252 -1.02 18.64 13.37
CA ILE A 252 -1.03 19.87 14.16
C ILE A 252 -1.83 19.68 15.45
N MET A 253 -3.01 19.09 15.38
CA MET A 253 -3.85 18.84 16.56
C MET A 253 -3.21 17.88 17.55
N GLU A 254 -2.54 16.85 17.08
CA GLU A 254 -1.78 15.91 17.91
C GLU A 254 -0.63 16.61 18.65
N TYR A 255 0.19 17.39 17.93
CA TYR A 255 1.28 18.15 18.51
C TYR A 255 0.80 19.16 19.57
N VAL A 256 -0.25 19.90 19.25
CA VAL A 256 -0.87 20.88 20.19
C VAL A 256 -1.42 20.18 21.44
N GLY A 257 -2.03 18.98 21.26
CA GLY A 257 -2.51 18.16 22.37
C GLY A 257 -1.40 17.73 23.32
N GLN A 258 -0.24 17.34 22.78
CA GLN A 258 0.95 16.99 23.58
C GLN A 258 1.51 18.19 24.37
N LYS A 259 1.39 19.41 23.82
CA LYS A 259 1.77 20.67 24.51
C LYS A 259 0.72 21.17 25.51
N GLY A 260 -0.47 20.54 25.58
CA GLY A 260 -1.56 20.94 26.47
C GLY A 260 -2.24 22.25 26.08
N ILE A 261 -2.04 22.73 24.85
CA ILE A 261 -2.67 23.95 24.32
C ILE A 261 -4.10 23.62 23.91
N LYS A 262 -5.04 24.51 24.20
CA LYS A 262 -6.46 24.33 23.84
C LYS A 262 -6.84 25.25 22.69
N PRO A 263 -7.56 24.74 21.67
CA PRO A 263 -8.07 25.60 20.62
C PRO A 263 -9.10 26.60 21.16
N GLN A 264 -9.17 27.76 20.52
CA GLN A 264 -10.16 28.79 20.80
C GLN A 264 -11.43 28.54 19.97
N LYS A 265 -12.54 29.12 20.43
CA LYS A 265 -13.81 29.06 19.72
C LYS A 265 -13.76 29.90 18.44
N ILE A 266 -14.15 29.31 17.31
CA ILE A 266 -14.16 29.94 16.02
C ILE A 266 -15.57 30.02 15.44
N GLU A 267 -15.77 30.97 14.53
CA GLU A 267 -16.97 31.21 13.74
C GLU A 267 -16.62 31.24 12.25
N ASP A 268 -17.61 31.08 11.39
CA ASP A 268 -17.48 31.15 9.94
C ASP A 268 -16.38 30.23 9.36
N PHE A 269 -16.29 29.01 9.89
CA PHE A 269 -15.32 28.00 9.39
C PHE A 269 -15.65 27.61 7.96
N GLN A 270 -14.66 27.69 7.07
CA GLN A 270 -14.78 27.35 5.66
C GLN A 270 -13.55 26.56 5.20
N VAL A 271 -13.80 25.47 4.50
CA VAL A 271 -12.76 24.74 3.74
C VAL A 271 -12.70 25.33 2.35
N LEU A 272 -11.52 25.77 1.93
CA LEU A 272 -11.24 26.31 0.61
C LEU A 272 -10.46 25.25 -0.19
N PRO A 273 -11.11 24.45 -1.05
CA PRO A 273 -10.44 23.38 -1.78
C PRO A 273 -9.19 23.90 -2.52
N GLY A 274 -8.04 23.25 -2.32
CA GLY A 274 -6.75 23.65 -2.89
C GLY A 274 -6.11 24.92 -2.29
N ASN A 275 -6.80 25.64 -1.39
CA ASN A 275 -6.32 26.89 -0.81
C ASN A 275 -6.26 26.89 0.73
N GLY A 276 -6.64 25.80 1.38
CA GLY A 276 -6.58 25.64 2.84
C GLY A 276 -7.90 25.94 3.57
N LEU A 277 -7.80 26.53 4.75
CA LEU A 277 -8.90 26.76 5.68
C LEU A 277 -9.04 28.25 5.99
N ARG A 278 -10.26 28.67 6.28
CA ARG A 278 -10.58 30.03 6.72
C ARG A 278 -11.57 30.00 7.87
N CYS A 279 -11.34 30.83 8.91
CA CYS A 279 -12.28 31.04 9.98
C CYS A 279 -12.20 32.48 10.52
N ARG A 280 -13.10 32.81 11.43
CA ARG A 280 -13.08 34.02 12.27
C ARG A 280 -12.98 33.58 13.74
N LEU A 281 -12.10 34.21 14.52
CA LEU A 281 -12.07 34.01 15.97
C LEU A 281 -13.31 34.69 16.56
N SER A 282 -13.94 34.05 17.55
CA SER A 282 -15.11 34.65 18.21
C SER A 282 -14.67 35.88 19.03
N SER A 283 -15.55 36.88 19.16
CA SER A 283 -15.24 38.15 19.83
C SER A 283 -14.83 37.98 21.30
N GLU A 284 -15.25 36.89 21.96
CA GLU A 284 -14.85 36.53 23.33
C GLU A 284 -13.41 36.05 23.39
N ALA A 285 -12.90 35.41 22.32
CA ALA A 285 -11.51 34.96 22.22
C ALA A 285 -10.54 36.07 21.84
N ALA A 286 -10.99 37.06 21.04
CA ALA A 286 -10.19 38.22 20.64
C ALA A 286 -9.85 39.14 21.83
N SER A 287 -10.78 39.34 22.78
CA SER A 287 -10.56 40.19 23.95
C SER A 287 -9.57 39.60 24.96
N GLN A 288 -9.30 38.30 24.96
CA GLN A 288 -8.29 37.69 25.83
C GLN A 288 -6.85 37.89 25.34
N ASN A 289 -6.64 38.06 24.02
CA ASN A 289 -5.32 38.30 23.45
C ASN A 289 -4.87 39.76 23.57
N GLU A 290 -5.79 40.74 23.53
CA GLU A 290 -5.43 42.13 23.72
C GLU A 290 -4.95 42.47 25.15
N ASN A 291 -5.38 41.70 26.14
CA ASN A 291 -4.96 41.86 27.54
C ASN A 291 -3.62 41.20 27.87
N GLY A 292 -3.11 40.29 27.03
CA GLY A 292 -1.81 39.63 27.18
C GLY A 292 -0.61 40.44 26.63
N ALA A 293 -0.84 41.35 25.68
CA ALA A 293 0.21 42.13 25.03
C ALA A 293 0.60 43.43 25.77
N GLY A 294 -0.03 43.71 26.94
CA GLY A 294 0.07 45.00 27.62
C GLY A 294 0.86 45.04 28.95
N GLN A 295 1.64 44.02 29.31
CA GLN A 295 2.44 44.05 30.54
C GLN A 295 3.89 43.60 30.33
N ASP A 296 4.66 44.33 29.52
CA ASP A 296 6.08 44.40 29.74
C ASP A 296 6.49 45.86 30.00
N GLY A 297 6.44 46.18 31.29
CA GLY A 297 6.78 47.49 31.82
C GLY A 297 8.29 47.73 31.68
N SER A 298 8.68 48.62 30.82
CA SER A 298 10.00 49.25 30.73
C SER A 298 10.45 49.75 32.13
N LYS A 299 11.37 49.04 32.79
CA LYS A 299 12.25 49.63 33.75
C LYS A 299 13.49 50.16 33.02
N LYS A 300 13.60 51.51 32.90
CA LYS A 300 14.86 52.21 32.64
C LYS A 300 15.79 52.01 33.84
N PRO A 301 17.08 51.76 33.65
CA PRO A 301 18.08 51.95 34.69
C PRO A 301 18.51 53.41 34.73
N ASP A 302 18.61 53.94 35.92
CA ASP A 302 19.34 55.17 36.24
C ASP A 302 20.84 55.01 36.07
#